data_bd008d7ea804305c98de0bb22ee498ad
#
_entry.id   bd008d7ea804305c98de0bb22ee498ad
#
_cell.length_a   1.000
_cell.length_b   1.000
_cell.length_c   1.000
_cell.angle_alpha   90.00
_cell.angle_beta   90.00
_cell.angle_gamma   90.00
#
_symmetry.space_group_name_H-M   'P 1'
#
loop_
_entity.id
_entity.type
_entity.pdbx_description
1 polymer ?
#
loop_
_entity_poly.entity_id
_entity_poly.type
_entity_poly.pdbx_seq_one_letter_code
_entity_poly.pdbx_strand_id
1 'polypeptide(L)'
;MLAIHPSCPQIKGLLLVSVHHSERSSCASFRRLSLSCYLCGMRTLLIPLVLLLMLAGCGYVGRRMWLLLPMDNAYKMVILGLLIASLLCFFFNFIVGLDRFSLPVARVFYEVGNSSIFILLYLAMLFLALDIARLMGLVPPSFLRHSVQGTLFVSVAIVGLFGYGYLHYYHKVRVPIALSSHKPLPQPSKFVMISDMHLGYHNTRNDLAKWVDLINAEHPDAVLIAGDITDFSIQPLLKADMAAEFRRLNAPIYACLGNHDYYAGEENSERFYREAGIHLLRDTAVVIGKGIALVGRDDRTNTHRKTLNDIMKTIDGTPYTILLDHQPYHLEAAERQHIDFQFSGHTHNGQVWPINWIERTLYEKAYGAHTRGKTHYYVSSGIGIWGGKFRIGTQSEYCVVTIQ
;
A
#
# COMPACT_ATOMS: atom_id res chain seq x y z
N MET A 1 -1.55 -7.66 3.10
CA MET A 1 -1.12 -9.06 3.14
C MET A 1 -0.50 -9.38 4.48
N LEU A 2 -1.01 -10.41 5.18
CA LEU A 2 -0.62 -10.70 6.56
C LEU A 2 0.74 -11.42 6.58
N ALA A 3 1.79 -10.73 7.03
CA ALA A 3 3.07 -11.37 7.33
C ALA A 3 2.88 -12.33 8.52
N ILE A 4 3.18 -13.59 8.30
CA ILE A 4 3.26 -14.60 9.37
C ILE A 4 4.57 -14.36 10.11
N HIS A 5 4.50 -13.73 11.27
CA HIS A 5 5.64 -13.62 12.17
C HIS A 5 5.72 -14.90 13.04
N PRO A 6 6.86 -15.59 13.09
CA PRO A 6 7.02 -16.85 13.85
C PRO A 6 7.35 -16.61 15.33
N SER A 7 6.56 -15.84 16.05
CA SER A 7 6.73 -15.67 17.49
C SER A 7 5.40 -15.66 18.23
N CYS A 8 4.75 -16.83 18.22
CA CYS A 8 3.77 -17.15 19.25
C CYS A 8 4.45 -18.16 20.20
N PRO A 9 4.74 -17.80 21.47
CA PRO A 9 5.30 -18.78 22.41
C PRO A 9 4.28 -19.88 22.66
N GLN A 10 4.70 -21.12 22.41
CA GLN A 10 3.92 -22.31 22.72
C GLN A 10 3.55 -22.34 24.20
N ILE A 11 2.29 -22.64 24.47
CA ILE A 11 1.73 -22.94 25.80
C ILE A 11 2.43 -24.19 26.35
N LYS A 12 3.47 -23.99 27.14
CA LYS A 12 3.98 -24.98 28.11
C LYS A 12 4.24 -24.26 29.41
N GLY A 13 3.41 -24.50 30.40
CA GLY A 13 3.65 -24.04 31.75
C GLY A 13 2.46 -23.37 32.43
N LEU A 14 1.34 -24.07 32.55
CA LEU A 14 0.33 -23.72 33.53
C LEU A 14 0.47 -24.69 34.69
N LEU A 15 1.23 -24.29 35.70
CA LEU A 15 1.05 -24.74 37.10
C LEU A 15 2.02 -23.97 38.00
N LEU A 16 1.46 -23.37 39.07
CA LEU A 16 2.11 -22.78 40.23
C LEU A 16 2.62 -21.32 40.10
N VAL A 17 1.76 -20.38 40.38
CA VAL A 17 2.15 -19.11 41.01
C VAL A 17 1.27 -18.90 42.25
N SER A 18 1.93 -18.88 43.36
CA SER A 18 1.36 -18.58 44.69
C SER A 18 0.88 -17.12 44.75
N VAL A 19 -0.24 -16.96 45.42
CA VAL A 19 -0.89 -15.65 45.74
C VAL A 19 -0.03 -14.87 46.72
N HIS A 20 0.40 -13.65 46.35
CA HIS A 20 0.64 -12.58 47.29
C HIS A 20 0.32 -11.19 46.68
N HIS A 21 -0.54 -10.49 47.33
CA HIS A 21 -1.06 -9.14 47.24
C HIS A 21 -0.37 -8.10 46.35
N SER A 22 -1.11 -7.61 45.32
CA SER A 22 -1.26 -6.15 45.06
C SER A 22 -2.42 -5.93 44.08
N GLU A 23 -3.56 -5.48 44.56
CA GLU A 23 -4.87 -5.44 43.89
C GLU A 23 -5.12 -4.26 42.94
N ARG A 24 -4.15 -3.49 42.46
CA ARG A 24 -4.42 -2.38 41.54
C ARG A 24 -3.72 -2.44 40.17
N SER A 25 -2.80 -3.33 39.93
CA SER A 25 -2.13 -3.49 38.63
C SER A 25 -2.67 -4.65 37.78
N SER A 26 -3.48 -5.54 38.33
CA SER A 26 -3.92 -6.77 37.66
C SER A 26 -5.05 -6.57 36.63
N CYS A 27 -5.91 -5.58 36.82
CA CYS A 27 -7.07 -5.40 35.93
C CYS A 27 -6.71 -4.83 34.55
N ALA A 28 -5.68 -3.97 34.46
CA ALA A 28 -5.19 -3.43 33.20
C ALA A 28 -4.38 -4.46 32.39
N SER A 29 -3.63 -5.33 33.10
CA SER A 29 -2.86 -6.41 32.49
C SER A 29 -3.78 -7.53 31.97
N PHE A 30 -4.84 -7.85 32.72
CA PHE A 30 -5.83 -8.86 32.30
C PHE A 30 -6.66 -8.40 31.10
N ARG A 31 -7.02 -7.10 31.02
CA ARG A 31 -7.69 -6.55 29.83
C ARG A 31 -6.75 -6.52 28.59
N ARG A 32 -5.46 -6.27 28.76
CA ARG A 32 -4.49 -6.33 27.65
C ARG A 32 -4.24 -7.73 27.16
N LEU A 33 -4.16 -8.73 28.06
CA LEU A 33 -4.01 -10.15 27.69
C LEU A 33 -5.28 -10.68 26.99
N SER A 34 -6.48 -10.34 27.47
CA SER A 34 -7.72 -10.76 26.83
C SER A 34 -7.90 -10.10 25.46
N LEU A 35 -7.56 -8.84 25.28
CA LEU A 35 -7.63 -8.15 23.98
C LEU A 35 -6.59 -8.70 23.00
N SER A 36 -5.39 -9.04 23.45
CA SER A 36 -4.34 -9.67 22.63
C SER A 36 -4.72 -11.10 22.21
N CYS A 37 -5.34 -11.89 23.10
CA CYS A 37 -5.88 -13.22 22.75
C CYS A 37 -7.08 -13.12 21.80
N TYR A 38 -7.97 -12.14 21.98
CA TYR A 38 -9.09 -11.90 21.05
C TYR A 38 -8.60 -11.49 19.65
N LEU A 39 -7.61 -10.61 19.57
CA LEU A 39 -7.01 -10.18 18.31
C LEU A 39 -6.22 -11.30 17.62
N CYS A 40 -5.54 -12.16 18.38
CA CYS A 40 -4.87 -13.34 17.86
C CYS A 40 -5.89 -14.37 17.35
N GLY A 41 -6.97 -14.62 18.08
CA GLY A 41 -8.06 -15.51 17.67
C GLY A 41 -8.82 -14.99 16.45
N MET A 42 -9.05 -13.68 16.36
CA MET A 42 -9.67 -13.06 15.18
C MET A 42 -8.78 -13.17 13.93
N ARG A 43 -7.47 -13.01 14.05
CA ARG A 43 -6.52 -13.16 12.93
C ARG A 43 -6.46 -14.61 12.42
N THR A 44 -6.52 -15.60 13.30
CA THR A 44 -6.53 -17.03 12.93
C THR A 44 -7.80 -17.46 12.20
N LEU A 45 -8.92 -16.78 12.40
CA LEU A 45 -10.17 -17.04 11.68
C LEU A 45 -10.30 -16.23 10.39
N LEU A 46 -9.69 -15.03 10.33
CA LEU A 46 -9.81 -14.13 9.16
C LEU A 46 -9.10 -14.69 7.92
N ILE A 47 -7.91 -15.29 8.10
CA ILE A 47 -7.13 -15.84 6.96
C ILE A 47 -7.88 -16.98 6.28
N PRO A 48 -8.36 -18.03 7.00
CA PRO A 48 -9.17 -19.10 6.38
C PRO A 48 -10.43 -18.57 5.73
N LEU A 49 -11.11 -17.58 6.34
CA LEU A 49 -12.30 -16.98 5.77
C LEU A 49 -12.01 -16.26 4.44
N VAL A 50 -10.94 -15.48 4.36
CA VAL A 50 -10.52 -14.80 3.12
C VAL A 50 -10.18 -15.81 2.04
N LEU A 51 -9.43 -16.87 2.38
CA LEU A 51 -9.11 -17.95 1.44
C LEU A 51 -10.38 -18.67 0.96
N LEU A 52 -11.33 -18.96 1.85
CA LEU A 52 -12.61 -19.58 1.50
C LEU A 52 -13.43 -18.68 0.56
N LEU A 53 -13.51 -17.38 0.84
CA LEU A 53 -14.21 -16.42 -0.01
C LEU A 53 -13.54 -16.33 -1.39
N MET A 54 -12.21 -16.35 -1.43
CA MET A 54 -11.46 -16.36 -2.68
C MET A 54 -11.72 -17.63 -3.50
N LEU A 55 -11.71 -18.81 -2.87
CA LEU A 55 -12.04 -20.08 -3.51
C LEU A 55 -13.50 -20.13 -4.00
N ALA A 56 -14.44 -19.64 -3.18
CA ALA A 56 -15.84 -19.52 -3.56
C ALA A 56 -16.02 -18.58 -4.76
N GLY A 57 -15.31 -17.44 -4.78
CA GLY A 57 -15.27 -16.50 -5.90
C GLY A 57 -14.73 -17.15 -7.18
N CYS A 58 -13.62 -17.89 -7.08
CA CYS A 58 -13.07 -18.65 -8.21
C CYS A 58 -14.07 -19.66 -8.76
N GLY A 59 -14.71 -20.45 -7.89
CA GLY A 59 -15.72 -21.43 -8.28
C GLY A 59 -16.95 -20.78 -8.93
N TYR A 60 -17.41 -19.65 -8.36
CA TYR A 60 -18.52 -18.88 -8.92
C TYR A 60 -18.20 -18.35 -10.32
N VAL A 61 -17.07 -17.65 -10.48
CA VAL A 61 -16.65 -17.10 -11.77
C VAL A 61 -16.42 -18.23 -12.79
N GLY A 62 -15.73 -19.30 -12.40
CA GLY A 62 -15.51 -20.45 -13.26
C GLY A 62 -16.82 -21.08 -13.76
N ARG A 63 -17.81 -21.28 -12.85
CA ARG A 63 -19.15 -21.77 -13.22
C ARG A 63 -19.86 -20.81 -14.18
N ARG A 64 -19.81 -19.49 -13.91
CA ARG A 64 -20.47 -18.48 -14.75
C ARG A 64 -19.84 -18.42 -16.14
N MET A 65 -18.53 -18.46 -16.24
CA MET A 65 -17.81 -18.54 -17.51
C MET A 65 -18.14 -19.82 -18.27
N TRP A 66 -18.16 -20.97 -17.60
CA TRP A 66 -18.54 -22.25 -18.21
C TRP A 66 -19.93 -22.21 -18.85
N LEU A 67 -20.91 -21.61 -18.16
CA LEU A 67 -22.28 -21.48 -18.67
C LEU A 67 -22.39 -20.46 -19.80
N LEU A 68 -21.65 -19.36 -19.73
CA LEU A 68 -21.74 -18.26 -20.68
C LEU A 68 -21.12 -18.58 -22.04
N LEU A 69 -19.92 -19.20 -22.04
CA LEU A 69 -19.10 -19.37 -23.24
C LEU A 69 -19.79 -20.26 -24.30
N PRO A 70 -19.98 -19.74 -25.56
CA PRO A 70 -20.66 -20.46 -26.64
C PRO A 70 -19.65 -21.27 -27.47
N MET A 71 -18.90 -22.18 -26.82
CA MET A 71 -17.87 -23.00 -27.45
C MET A 71 -17.83 -24.40 -26.84
N ASP A 72 -17.07 -25.30 -27.47
CA ASP A 72 -16.90 -26.67 -27.02
C ASP A 72 -16.19 -26.75 -25.65
N ASN A 73 -16.48 -27.82 -24.92
CA ASN A 73 -15.96 -28.01 -23.56
C ASN A 73 -14.43 -28.01 -23.50
N ALA A 74 -13.74 -28.50 -24.56
CA ALA A 74 -12.27 -28.47 -24.62
C ALA A 74 -11.73 -27.04 -24.53
N TYR A 75 -12.27 -26.10 -25.30
CA TYR A 75 -11.86 -24.69 -25.26
C TYR A 75 -12.20 -24.02 -23.92
N LYS A 76 -13.36 -24.36 -23.33
CA LYS A 76 -13.74 -23.89 -21.98
C LYS A 76 -12.74 -24.35 -20.94
N MET A 77 -12.31 -25.62 -20.98
CA MET A 77 -11.29 -26.13 -20.05
C MET A 77 -9.96 -25.39 -20.21
N VAL A 78 -9.54 -25.08 -21.44
CA VAL A 78 -8.31 -24.29 -21.68
C VAL A 78 -8.44 -22.89 -21.06
N ILE A 79 -9.54 -22.19 -21.28
CA ILE A 79 -9.74 -20.83 -20.75
C ILE A 79 -9.74 -20.85 -19.22
N LEU A 80 -10.46 -21.79 -18.59
CA LEU A 80 -10.49 -21.91 -17.13
C LEU A 80 -9.13 -22.36 -16.58
N GLY A 81 -8.42 -23.25 -17.29
CA GLY A 81 -7.06 -23.64 -16.94
C GLY A 81 -6.08 -22.44 -16.95
N LEU A 82 -6.18 -21.57 -17.95
CA LEU A 82 -5.38 -20.34 -18.01
C LEU A 82 -5.72 -19.37 -16.86
N LEU A 83 -7.01 -19.24 -16.51
CA LEU A 83 -7.42 -18.42 -15.35
C LEU A 83 -6.83 -18.99 -14.05
N ILE A 84 -6.92 -20.30 -13.85
CA ILE A 84 -6.33 -20.96 -12.67
C ILE A 84 -4.80 -20.78 -12.66
N ALA A 85 -4.14 -21.01 -13.79
CA ALA A 85 -2.69 -20.84 -13.92
C ALA A 85 -2.26 -19.40 -13.59
N SER A 86 -3.02 -18.38 -14.04
CA SER A 86 -2.73 -16.99 -13.73
C SER A 86 -2.88 -16.69 -12.22
N LEU A 87 -3.86 -17.28 -11.56
CA LEU A 87 -4.01 -17.17 -10.10
C LEU A 87 -2.88 -17.90 -9.34
N LEU A 88 -2.43 -19.05 -9.87
CA LEU A 88 -1.30 -19.77 -9.27
C LEU A 88 0.00 -18.96 -9.38
N CYS A 89 0.19 -18.14 -10.41
CA CYS A 89 1.34 -17.22 -10.50
C CYS A 89 1.41 -16.26 -9.31
N PHE A 90 0.27 -15.84 -8.75
CA PHE A 90 0.24 -15.02 -7.54
C PHE A 90 0.84 -15.75 -6.33
N PHE A 91 0.38 -16.98 -6.07
CA PHE A 91 0.91 -17.78 -4.96
C PHE A 91 2.36 -18.20 -5.17
N PHE A 92 2.75 -18.44 -6.42
CA PHE A 92 4.12 -18.80 -6.79
C PHE A 92 5.13 -17.74 -6.33
N ASN A 93 4.78 -16.46 -6.43
CA ASN A 93 5.61 -15.36 -5.94
C ASN A 93 5.96 -15.50 -4.45
N PHE A 94 4.99 -15.95 -3.62
CA PHE A 94 5.20 -16.07 -2.17
C PHE A 94 5.86 -17.39 -1.75
N ILE A 95 5.63 -18.46 -2.50
CA ILE A 95 6.10 -19.82 -2.14
C ILE A 95 7.53 -20.05 -2.65
N VAL A 96 7.80 -19.68 -3.91
CA VAL A 96 9.07 -19.99 -4.60
C VAL A 96 10.01 -18.78 -4.58
N GLY A 97 9.46 -17.56 -4.62
CA GLY A 97 10.21 -16.32 -4.78
C GLY A 97 10.65 -16.08 -6.22
N LEU A 98 10.59 -14.83 -6.65
CA LEU A 98 10.88 -14.45 -8.04
C LEU A 98 12.35 -14.08 -8.29
N ASP A 99 13.15 -13.90 -7.26
CA ASP A 99 14.56 -13.47 -7.34
C ASP A 99 15.46 -14.46 -8.10
N ARG A 100 15.02 -15.73 -8.19
CA ARG A 100 15.72 -16.83 -8.86
C ARG A 100 15.62 -16.77 -10.39
N PHE A 101 14.68 -15.96 -10.91
CA PHE A 101 14.43 -15.84 -12.34
C PHE A 101 15.09 -14.59 -12.93
N SER A 102 15.21 -14.59 -14.25
CA SER A 102 15.58 -13.36 -14.96
C SER A 102 14.48 -12.28 -14.78
N LEU A 103 14.86 -11.01 -14.81
CA LEU A 103 13.90 -9.91 -14.58
C LEU A 103 12.66 -9.97 -15.50
N PRO A 104 12.79 -10.27 -16.84
CA PRO A 104 11.61 -10.35 -17.70
C PRO A 104 10.65 -11.47 -17.28
N VAL A 105 11.18 -12.65 -16.94
CA VAL A 105 10.37 -13.80 -16.50
C VAL A 105 9.69 -13.48 -15.17
N ALA A 106 10.45 -13.01 -14.18
CA ALA A 106 9.93 -12.62 -12.88
C ALA A 106 8.81 -11.57 -13.00
N ARG A 107 8.99 -10.57 -13.89
CA ARG A 107 7.98 -9.56 -14.18
C ARG A 107 6.67 -10.16 -14.69
N VAL A 108 6.74 -11.07 -15.65
CA VAL A 108 5.55 -11.73 -16.21
C VAL A 108 4.79 -12.47 -15.10
N PHE A 109 5.49 -13.28 -14.29
CA PHE A 109 4.85 -13.97 -13.17
C PHE A 109 4.21 -13.00 -12.17
N TYR A 110 4.92 -11.92 -11.84
CA TYR A 110 4.41 -10.90 -10.91
C TYR A 110 3.18 -10.19 -11.47
N GLU A 111 3.25 -9.67 -12.69
CA GLU A 111 2.16 -8.89 -13.30
C GLU A 111 0.93 -9.76 -13.60
N VAL A 112 1.11 -10.98 -14.13
CA VAL A 112 0.01 -11.91 -14.40
C VAL A 112 -0.66 -12.33 -13.09
N GLY A 113 0.12 -12.75 -12.09
CA GLY A 113 -0.40 -13.21 -10.83
C GLY A 113 -1.19 -12.13 -10.10
N ASN A 114 -0.60 -10.94 -9.92
CA ASN A 114 -1.25 -9.85 -9.21
C ASN A 114 -2.46 -9.28 -9.97
N SER A 115 -2.37 -9.18 -11.30
CA SER A 115 -3.51 -8.72 -12.12
C SER A 115 -4.70 -9.68 -12.04
N SER A 116 -4.45 -10.99 -11.97
CA SER A 116 -5.50 -12.01 -11.96
C SER A 116 -6.44 -11.88 -10.75
N ILE A 117 -5.93 -11.44 -9.60
CA ILE A 117 -6.74 -11.21 -8.39
C ILE A 117 -7.78 -10.11 -8.64
N PHE A 118 -7.37 -8.98 -9.21
CA PHE A 118 -8.28 -7.88 -9.51
C PHE A 118 -9.28 -8.25 -10.62
N ILE A 119 -8.80 -8.94 -11.67
CA ILE A 119 -9.67 -9.42 -12.75
C ILE A 119 -10.73 -10.37 -12.21
N LEU A 120 -10.35 -11.31 -11.33
CA LEU A 120 -11.29 -12.23 -10.67
C LEU A 120 -12.34 -11.47 -9.84
N LEU A 121 -11.90 -10.47 -9.06
CA LEU A 121 -12.81 -9.63 -8.26
C LEU A 121 -13.87 -8.97 -9.15
N TYR A 122 -13.44 -8.31 -10.22
CA TYR A 122 -14.37 -7.60 -11.11
C TYR A 122 -15.22 -8.53 -11.97
N LEU A 123 -14.71 -9.69 -12.37
CA LEU A 123 -15.54 -10.73 -12.98
C LEU A 123 -16.63 -11.23 -12.03
N ALA A 124 -16.28 -11.47 -10.76
CA ALA A 124 -17.25 -11.88 -9.76
C ALA A 124 -18.35 -10.81 -9.56
N MET A 125 -17.94 -9.54 -9.45
CA MET A 125 -18.88 -8.42 -9.30
C MET A 125 -19.78 -8.26 -10.54
N LEU A 126 -19.21 -8.33 -11.74
CA LEU A 126 -19.96 -8.22 -12.99
C LEU A 126 -20.97 -9.35 -13.15
N PHE A 127 -20.56 -10.60 -12.91
CA PHE A 127 -21.47 -11.74 -12.96
C PHE A 127 -22.56 -11.66 -11.89
N LEU A 128 -22.23 -11.19 -10.68
CA LEU A 128 -23.22 -10.99 -9.63
C LEU A 128 -24.25 -9.93 -10.04
N ALA A 129 -23.80 -8.81 -10.61
CA ALA A 129 -24.69 -7.76 -11.11
C ALA A 129 -25.61 -8.28 -12.24
N LEU A 130 -25.05 -9.08 -13.16
CA LEU A 130 -25.84 -9.72 -14.24
C LEU A 130 -26.82 -10.75 -13.70
N ASP A 131 -26.47 -11.51 -12.65
CA ASP A 131 -27.38 -12.44 -12.01
C ASP A 131 -28.54 -11.73 -11.30
N ILE A 132 -28.27 -10.63 -10.61
CA ILE A 132 -29.29 -9.77 -10.00
C ILE A 132 -30.21 -9.20 -11.08
N ALA A 133 -29.64 -8.64 -12.16
CA ALA A 133 -30.41 -8.11 -13.28
C ALA A 133 -31.31 -9.18 -13.94
N ARG A 134 -30.81 -10.43 -14.03
CA ARG A 134 -31.59 -11.55 -14.51
C ARG A 134 -32.75 -11.89 -13.56
N LEU A 135 -32.52 -11.89 -12.25
CA LEU A 135 -33.58 -12.12 -11.26
C LEU A 135 -34.69 -11.04 -11.30
N MET A 136 -34.30 -9.82 -11.63
CA MET A 136 -35.19 -8.66 -11.82
C MET A 136 -35.91 -8.69 -13.19
N GLY A 137 -35.66 -9.69 -14.05
CA GLY A 137 -36.23 -9.74 -15.41
C GLY A 137 -35.63 -8.79 -16.43
N LEU A 138 -34.56 -8.05 -16.08
CA LEU A 138 -33.91 -7.07 -16.97
C LEU A 138 -32.98 -7.73 -18.00
N VAL A 139 -32.47 -8.92 -17.71
CA VAL A 139 -31.58 -9.69 -18.58
C VAL A 139 -32.17 -11.06 -18.84
N PRO A 140 -32.39 -11.48 -20.10
CA PRO A 140 -32.94 -12.79 -20.38
C PRO A 140 -31.95 -13.91 -20.06
N PRO A 141 -32.43 -15.10 -19.61
CA PRO A 141 -31.55 -16.22 -19.29
C PRO A 141 -30.64 -16.66 -20.45
N SER A 142 -31.10 -16.50 -21.70
CA SER A 142 -30.31 -16.80 -22.91
C SER A 142 -29.05 -15.94 -23.07
N PHE A 143 -29.05 -14.71 -22.55
CA PHE A 143 -27.90 -13.83 -22.57
C PHE A 143 -26.73 -14.36 -21.74
N LEU A 144 -27.01 -15.15 -20.70
CA LEU A 144 -26.02 -15.69 -19.75
C LEU A 144 -25.71 -17.18 -19.95
N ARG A 145 -26.20 -17.79 -21.07
CA ARG A 145 -25.99 -19.22 -21.34
C ARG A 145 -25.66 -19.41 -22.82
N HIS A 146 -24.46 -19.95 -23.11
CA HIS A 146 -23.98 -20.23 -24.48
C HIS A 146 -24.21 -19.04 -25.43
N SER A 147 -23.89 -17.82 -24.95
CA SER A 147 -24.25 -16.58 -25.62
C SER A 147 -23.02 -15.86 -26.16
N VAL A 148 -22.95 -15.65 -27.46
CA VAL A 148 -21.92 -14.80 -28.10
C VAL A 148 -22.05 -13.36 -27.61
N GLN A 149 -23.30 -12.82 -27.58
CA GLN A 149 -23.54 -11.45 -27.13
C GLN A 149 -23.14 -11.23 -25.67
N GLY A 150 -23.51 -12.17 -24.77
CA GLY A 150 -23.14 -12.12 -23.36
C GLY A 150 -21.61 -12.24 -23.18
N THR A 151 -20.96 -13.10 -23.95
CA THR A 151 -19.50 -13.26 -23.92
C THR A 151 -18.80 -11.97 -24.37
N LEU A 152 -19.23 -11.38 -25.48
CA LEU A 152 -18.69 -10.11 -25.96
C LEU A 152 -18.90 -8.98 -24.94
N PHE A 153 -20.10 -8.88 -24.37
CA PHE A 153 -20.40 -7.89 -23.35
C PHE A 153 -19.44 -7.99 -22.14
N VAL A 154 -19.31 -9.19 -21.56
CA VAL A 154 -18.42 -9.42 -20.40
C VAL A 154 -16.98 -9.14 -20.79
N SER A 155 -16.52 -9.61 -21.96
CA SER A 155 -15.13 -9.38 -22.42
C SER A 155 -14.85 -7.91 -22.64
N VAL A 156 -15.73 -7.18 -23.35
CA VAL A 156 -15.55 -5.73 -23.61
C VAL A 156 -15.59 -4.93 -22.29
N ALA A 157 -16.49 -5.27 -21.38
CA ALA A 157 -16.60 -4.61 -20.08
C ALA A 157 -15.32 -4.78 -19.26
N ILE A 158 -14.79 -6.02 -19.15
CA ILE A 158 -13.56 -6.30 -18.39
C ILE A 158 -12.34 -5.68 -19.07
N VAL A 159 -12.15 -5.90 -20.36
CA VAL A 159 -10.99 -5.33 -21.09
C VAL A 159 -11.02 -3.81 -21.08
N GLY A 160 -12.19 -3.20 -21.30
CA GLY A 160 -12.35 -1.75 -21.23
C GLY A 160 -12.06 -1.17 -19.85
N LEU A 161 -12.59 -1.81 -18.79
CA LEU A 161 -12.37 -1.37 -17.42
C LEU A 161 -10.90 -1.45 -17.00
N PHE A 162 -10.24 -2.59 -17.29
CA PHE A 162 -8.83 -2.77 -16.94
C PHE A 162 -7.90 -1.97 -17.85
N GLY A 163 -8.25 -1.79 -19.12
CA GLY A 163 -7.57 -0.86 -20.02
C GLY A 163 -7.63 0.58 -19.50
N TYR A 164 -8.82 1.04 -19.08
CA TYR A 164 -8.97 2.33 -18.40
C TYR A 164 -8.12 2.39 -17.13
N GLY A 165 -8.25 1.39 -16.24
CA GLY A 165 -7.50 1.37 -14.97
C GLY A 165 -5.99 1.40 -15.14
N TYR A 166 -5.49 0.70 -16.18
CA TYR A 166 -4.08 0.69 -16.55
C TYR A 166 -3.60 2.06 -17.05
N LEU A 167 -4.32 2.67 -17.97
CA LEU A 167 -4.00 4.02 -18.47
C LEU A 167 -4.07 5.06 -17.34
N HIS A 168 -5.09 4.94 -16.50
CA HIS A 168 -5.28 5.84 -15.36
C HIS A 168 -4.16 5.71 -14.32
N TYR A 169 -3.59 4.51 -14.10
CA TYR A 169 -2.41 4.33 -13.27
C TYR A 169 -1.22 5.17 -13.77
N TYR A 170 -0.99 5.24 -15.07
CA TYR A 170 0.14 6.01 -15.63
C TYR A 170 -0.07 7.52 -15.57
N HIS A 171 -1.31 7.98 -15.44
CA HIS A 171 -1.60 9.39 -15.25
C HIS A 171 -1.36 9.78 -13.79
N LYS A 172 -0.21 10.43 -13.50
CA LYS A 172 0.14 10.90 -12.15
C LYS A 172 -0.48 12.26 -11.89
N VAL A 173 -1.37 12.34 -10.90
CA VAL A 173 -2.08 13.57 -10.56
C VAL A 173 -1.19 14.44 -9.68
N ARG A 174 -0.99 15.68 -10.08
CA ARG A 174 -0.33 16.70 -9.27
C ARG A 174 -1.30 17.26 -8.24
N VAL A 175 -1.01 17.12 -6.95
CA VAL A 175 -1.85 17.63 -5.86
C VAL A 175 -1.15 18.82 -5.19
N PRO A 176 -1.61 20.04 -5.39
CA PRO A 176 -1.08 21.20 -4.69
C PRO A 176 -1.61 21.24 -3.25
N ILE A 177 -0.71 21.45 -2.28
CA ILE A 177 -1.06 21.62 -0.86
C ILE A 177 -0.40 22.91 -0.38
N ALA A 178 -1.20 23.91 -0.01
CA ALA A 178 -0.73 25.16 0.56
C ALA A 178 -0.96 25.13 2.07
N LEU A 179 0.11 25.30 2.83
CA LEU A 179 0.12 25.36 4.29
C LEU A 179 0.60 26.72 4.76
N SER A 180 -0.13 27.33 5.69
CA SER A 180 0.27 28.56 6.34
C SER A 180 0.91 28.24 7.68
N SER A 181 2.09 28.81 7.92
CA SER A 181 2.77 28.67 9.21
C SER A 181 2.41 29.80 10.17
N HIS A 182 2.09 29.45 11.39
CA HIS A 182 2.00 30.39 12.50
C HIS A 182 3.36 30.58 13.20
N LYS A 183 4.38 29.82 12.80
CA LYS A 183 5.74 29.86 13.32
C LYS A 183 6.62 30.63 12.35
N PRO A 184 7.66 31.33 12.84
CA PRO A 184 8.57 32.08 11.96
C PRO A 184 9.20 31.15 10.92
N LEU A 185 9.01 31.45 9.64
CA LEU A 185 9.71 30.83 8.52
C LEU A 185 10.51 31.93 7.82
N PRO A 186 11.84 31.75 7.65
CA PRO A 186 12.67 32.76 7.01
C PRO A 186 12.29 33.04 5.54
N GLN A 187 11.77 32.03 4.86
CA GLN A 187 11.26 32.08 3.47
C GLN A 187 10.26 30.97 3.21
N PRO A 188 9.36 31.13 2.22
CA PRO A 188 8.54 30.06 1.74
C PRO A 188 9.38 28.86 1.30
N SER A 189 8.88 27.66 1.55
CA SER A 189 9.55 26.42 1.17
C SER A 189 8.61 25.56 0.33
N LYS A 190 9.16 24.91 -0.70
CA LYS A 190 8.42 24.05 -1.63
C LYS A 190 8.99 22.64 -1.59
N PHE A 191 8.15 21.68 -1.26
CA PHE A 191 8.51 20.27 -1.20
C PHE A 191 7.69 19.46 -2.22
N VAL A 192 8.33 18.46 -2.83
CA VAL A 192 7.57 17.37 -3.46
C VAL A 192 7.52 16.22 -2.46
N MET A 193 6.30 15.82 -2.11
CA MET A 193 6.06 14.71 -1.18
C MET A 193 5.39 13.56 -1.92
N ILE A 194 5.95 12.36 -1.76
CA ILE A 194 5.48 11.12 -2.38
C ILE A 194 5.51 9.99 -1.37
N SER A 195 4.80 8.91 -1.67
CA SER A 195 4.84 7.66 -0.93
C SER A 195 4.61 6.48 -1.87
N ASP A 196 4.79 5.27 -1.37
CA ASP A 196 4.32 4.05 -2.00
C ASP A 196 4.80 3.90 -3.45
N MET A 197 6.10 4.01 -3.64
CA MET A 197 6.72 3.85 -4.96
C MET A 197 6.68 2.40 -5.42
N HIS A 198 6.82 1.45 -4.48
CA HIS A 198 6.84 0.01 -4.72
C HIS A 198 7.70 -0.37 -5.92
N LEU A 199 8.92 0.15 -5.94
CA LEU A 199 9.90 -0.21 -6.96
C LEU A 199 10.23 -1.70 -6.85
N GLY A 200 10.18 -2.40 -7.98
CA GLY A 200 10.30 -3.84 -7.98
C GLY A 200 10.18 -4.44 -9.38
N TYR A 201 9.53 -5.61 -9.46
CA TYR A 201 9.34 -6.29 -10.74
C TYR A 201 8.41 -5.52 -11.68
N HIS A 202 7.40 -4.83 -11.15
CA HIS A 202 6.41 -4.11 -11.95
C HIS A 202 6.74 -2.62 -12.10
N ASN A 203 7.00 -1.89 -11.01
CA ASN A 203 7.43 -0.50 -11.08
C ASN A 203 8.93 -0.46 -11.37
N THR A 204 9.24 -0.16 -12.62
CA THR A 204 10.56 -0.37 -13.20
C THR A 204 11.43 0.87 -13.13
N ARG A 205 12.70 0.74 -13.51
CA ARG A 205 13.61 1.86 -13.71
C ARG A 205 13.02 2.93 -14.64
N ASN A 206 12.34 2.52 -15.71
CA ASN A 206 11.72 3.47 -16.65
C ASN A 206 10.53 4.22 -16.04
N ASP A 207 9.79 3.58 -15.13
CA ASP A 207 8.71 4.25 -14.38
C ASP A 207 9.34 5.28 -13.44
N LEU A 208 10.39 4.88 -12.69
CA LEU A 208 11.14 5.78 -11.80
C LEU A 208 11.74 6.97 -12.56
N ALA A 209 12.35 6.76 -13.72
CA ALA A 209 12.90 7.83 -14.54
C ALA A 209 11.85 8.90 -14.87
N LYS A 210 10.64 8.49 -15.27
CA LYS A 210 9.52 9.41 -15.53
C LYS A 210 9.08 10.17 -14.27
N TRP A 211 9.09 9.51 -13.10
CA TRP A 211 8.73 10.17 -11.85
C TRP A 211 9.81 11.17 -11.42
N VAL A 212 11.08 10.86 -11.62
CA VAL A 212 12.20 11.79 -11.39
C VAL A 212 12.05 13.02 -12.27
N ASP A 213 11.70 12.85 -13.55
CA ASP A 213 11.49 13.98 -14.46
C ASP A 213 10.31 14.87 -14.02
N LEU A 214 9.18 14.26 -13.57
CA LEU A 214 8.04 14.98 -13.01
C LEU A 214 8.42 15.77 -11.75
N ILE A 215 9.19 15.17 -10.84
CA ILE A 215 9.62 15.80 -9.59
C ILE A 215 10.58 16.96 -9.88
N ASN A 216 11.56 16.75 -10.76
CA ASN A 216 12.53 17.81 -11.12
C ASN A 216 11.85 19.01 -11.79
N ALA A 217 10.77 18.79 -12.58
CA ALA A 217 10.01 19.87 -13.20
C ALA A 217 9.31 20.78 -12.18
N GLU A 218 9.09 20.31 -10.95
CA GLU A 218 8.55 21.14 -9.87
C GLU A 218 9.59 22.04 -9.20
N HIS A 219 10.88 21.83 -9.41
CA HIS A 219 11.98 22.56 -8.75
C HIS A 219 11.79 22.64 -7.22
N PRO A 220 11.69 21.52 -6.49
CA PRO A 220 11.48 21.53 -5.05
C PRO A 220 12.77 21.88 -4.28
N ASP A 221 12.62 22.40 -3.07
CA ASP A 221 13.74 22.59 -2.12
C ASP A 221 14.20 21.24 -1.54
N ALA A 222 13.29 20.26 -1.41
CA ALA A 222 13.59 18.88 -1.07
C ALA A 222 12.48 17.93 -1.55
N VAL A 223 12.83 16.64 -1.69
CA VAL A 223 11.91 15.55 -1.95
C VAL A 223 11.74 14.74 -0.67
N LEU A 224 10.49 14.58 -0.22
CA LEU A 224 10.15 13.87 1.01
C LEU A 224 9.34 12.60 0.67
N ILE A 225 9.82 11.43 1.11
CA ILE A 225 9.23 10.14 0.78
C ILE A 225 8.72 9.46 2.05
N ALA A 226 7.41 9.26 2.14
CA ALA A 226 6.79 8.62 3.29
C ALA A 226 6.68 7.09 3.10
N GLY A 227 7.84 6.42 2.96
CA GLY A 227 7.95 4.95 2.98
C GLY A 227 7.51 4.22 1.71
N ASP A 228 7.71 2.91 1.75
CA ASP A 228 7.41 1.95 0.66
C ASP A 228 8.07 2.33 -0.67
N ILE A 229 9.39 2.62 -0.61
CA ILE A 229 10.19 2.82 -1.82
C ILE A 229 10.40 1.49 -2.52
N THR A 230 10.73 0.43 -1.77
CA THR A 230 10.88 -0.94 -2.28
C THR A 230 9.54 -1.69 -2.19
N ASP A 231 9.37 -2.72 -3.03
CA ASP A 231 8.21 -3.61 -2.91
C ASP A 231 8.56 -4.83 -2.02
N PHE A 232 8.61 -6.06 -2.57
CA PHE A 232 8.91 -7.28 -1.80
C PHE A 232 10.36 -7.74 -1.91
N SER A 233 11.13 -7.22 -2.87
CA SER A 233 12.51 -7.61 -3.11
C SER A 233 13.34 -6.43 -3.58
N ILE A 234 14.57 -6.37 -3.07
CA ILE A 234 15.58 -5.41 -3.48
C ILE A 234 16.25 -5.81 -4.81
N GLN A 235 16.17 -7.10 -5.21
CA GLN A 235 16.88 -7.61 -6.38
C GLN A 235 16.56 -6.91 -7.70
N PRO A 236 15.28 -6.58 -8.01
CA PRO A 236 14.96 -5.81 -9.21
C PRO A 236 15.63 -4.42 -9.23
N LEU A 237 15.73 -3.76 -8.08
CA LEU A 237 16.32 -2.43 -7.96
C LEU A 237 17.83 -2.47 -8.23
N LEU A 238 18.53 -3.47 -7.66
CA LEU A 238 19.96 -3.66 -7.84
C LEU A 238 20.29 -4.07 -9.29
N LYS A 239 19.58 -5.07 -9.83
CA LYS A 239 19.81 -5.57 -11.21
C LYS A 239 19.52 -4.51 -12.28
N ALA A 240 18.63 -3.56 -12.01
CA ALA A 240 18.29 -2.48 -12.93
C ALA A 240 19.04 -1.17 -12.64
N ASP A 241 19.92 -1.12 -11.63
CA ASP A 241 20.61 0.09 -11.18
C ASP A 241 19.67 1.29 -10.98
N MET A 242 18.60 1.07 -10.18
CA MET A 242 17.59 2.10 -9.93
C MET A 242 18.15 3.23 -9.03
N ALA A 243 19.21 2.99 -8.26
CA ALA A 243 19.87 4.02 -7.48
C ALA A 243 20.40 5.17 -8.37
N ALA A 244 20.84 4.86 -9.58
CA ALA A 244 21.29 5.89 -10.52
C ALA A 244 20.18 6.87 -10.92
N GLU A 245 18.92 6.41 -10.97
CA GLU A 245 17.79 7.29 -11.28
C GLU A 245 17.48 8.25 -10.13
N PHE A 246 17.55 7.80 -8.87
CA PHE A 246 17.39 8.71 -7.72
C PHE A 246 18.44 9.80 -7.70
N ARG A 247 19.70 9.50 -8.07
CA ARG A 247 20.78 10.51 -8.15
C ARG A 247 20.58 11.58 -9.23
N ARG A 248 19.58 11.43 -10.12
CA ARG A 248 19.15 12.46 -11.08
C ARG A 248 18.23 13.52 -10.45
N LEU A 249 17.72 13.30 -9.23
CA LEU A 249 16.96 14.32 -8.53
C LEU A 249 17.84 15.52 -8.19
N ASN A 250 17.34 16.73 -8.52
CA ASN A 250 18.08 17.98 -8.35
C ASN A 250 18.00 18.56 -6.92
N ALA A 251 17.25 17.91 -6.04
CA ALA A 251 17.03 18.32 -4.66
C ALA A 251 17.40 17.19 -3.69
N PRO A 252 17.77 17.49 -2.43
CA PRO A 252 18.02 16.48 -1.42
C PRO A 252 16.78 15.63 -1.16
N ILE A 253 16.99 14.34 -0.90
CA ILE A 253 15.94 13.35 -0.72
C ILE A 253 15.95 12.87 0.73
N TYR A 254 14.81 12.95 1.40
CA TYR A 254 14.61 12.41 2.74
C TYR A 254 13.46 11.38 2.73
N ALA A 255 13.63 10.28 3.45
CA ALA A 255 12.62 9.23 3.50
C ALA A 255 12.51 8.64 4.91
N CYS A 256 11.32 8.16 5.27
CA CYS A 256 11.15 7.16 6.32
C CYS A 256 10.97 5.77 5.69
N LEU A 257 11.01 4.70 6.50
CA LEU A 257 10.68 3.35 6.06
C LEU A 257 9.15 3.15 6.02
N GLY A 258 8.71 2.28 5.10
CA GLY A 258 7.38 1.69 5.10
C GLY A 258 7.45 0.19 5.36
N ASN A 259 6.31 -0.47 5.44
CA ASN A 259 6.25 -1.91 5.74
C ASN A 259 6.83 -2.79 4.61
N HIS A 260 6.74 -2.36 3.35
CA HIS A 260 7.33 -3.10 2.24
C HIS A 260 8.85 -3.02 2.23
N ASP A 261 9.44 -1.93 2.73
CA ASP A 261 10.90 -1.84 2.90
C ASP A 261 11.41 -2.89 3.90
N TYR A 262 10.62 -3.24 4.92
CA TYR A 262 10.87 -4.36 5.82
C TYR A 262 10.69 -5.72 5.13
N TYR A 263 9.68 -5.88 4.27
CA TYR A 263 9.47 -7.13 3.53
C TYR A 263 10.58 -7.42 2.53
N ALA A 264 11.17 -6.37 1.92
CA ALA A 264 12.34 -6.49 1.05
C ALA A 264 13.65 -6.76 1.81
N GLY A 265 13.62 -6.68 3.14
CA GLY A 265 14.75 -6.78 4.04
C GLY A 265 15.30 -5.41 4.44
N GLU A 266 15.10 -5.07 5.70
CA GLU A 266 15.42 -3.77 6.29
C GLU A 266 16.84 -3.28 5.95
N GLU A 267 17.86 -4.11 6.25
CA GLU A 267 19.27 -3.77 5.99
C GLU A 267 19.57 -3.56 4.50
N ASN A 268 18.91 -4.33 3.63
CA ASN A 268 19.06 -4.19 2.18
C ASN A 268 18.44 -2.90 1.67
N SER A 269 17.26 -2.54 2.18
CA SER A 269 16.59 -1.28 1.87
C SER A 269 17.40 -0.08 2.33
N GLU A 270 17.95 -0.10 3.54
CA GLU A 270 18.84 0.94 4.05
C GLU A 270 20.11 1.09 3.21
N ARG A 271 20.73 -0.03 2.78
CA ARG A 271 21.89 -0.01 1.90
C ARG A 271 21.54 0.65 0.56
N PHE A 272 20.43 0.24 -0.05
CA PHE A 272 19.95 0.83 -1.30
C PHE A 272 19.69 2.33 -1.15
N TYR A 273 19.11 2.79 -0.05
CA TYR A 273 18.86 4.22 0.20
C TYR A 273 20.15 5.00 0.24
N ARG A 274 21.19 4.49 0.94
CA ARG A 274 22.51 5.13 0.92
C ARG A 274 23.11 5.20 -0.48
N GLU A 275 23.02 4.13 -1.27
CA GLU A 275 23.52 4.08 -2.66
C GLU A 275 22.75 5.05 -3.57
N ALA A 276 21.46 5.23 -3.32
CA ALA A 276 20.57 6.15 -4.05
C ALA A 276 20.73 7.62 -3.62
N GLY A 277 21.50 7.92 -2.57
CA GLY A 277 21.64 9.27 -2.02
C GLY A 277 20.43 9.73 -1.22
N ILE A 278 19.64 8.81 -0.68
CA ILE A 278 18.47 9.10 0.14
C ILE A 278 18.86 9.17 1.61
N HIS A 279 18.57 10.29 2.25
CA HIS A 279 18.73 10.47 3.69
C HIS A 279 17.58 9.77 4.43
N LEU A 280 17.88 8.58 4.96
CA LEU A 280 16.89 7.82 5.76
C LEU A 280 16.73 8.45 7.13
N LEU A 281 15.50 8.78 7.49
CA LEU A 281 15.09 9.22 8.82
C LEU A 281 14.38 8.07 9.52
N ARG A 282 15.06 7.46 10.47
CA ARG A 282 14.56 6.33 11.24
C ARG A 282 14.51 6.70 12.71
N ASP A 283 13.32 7.02 13.22
CA ASP A 283 13.09 7.52 14.58
C ASP A 283 14.02 8.68 14.96
N THR A 284 14.17 9.63 14.03
CA THR A 284 15.07 10.77 14.17
C THR A 284 14.49 12.02 13.52
N ALA A 285 15.09 13.15 13.83
CA ALA A 285 14.74 14.45 13.26
C ALA A 285 15.99 15.14 12.71
N VAL A 286 15.79 15.90 11.64
CA VAL A 286 16.81 16.78 11.05
C VAL A 286 16.22 18.14 10.74
N VAL A 287 17.05 19.17 10.72
CA VAL A 287 16.63 20.50 10.24
C VAL A 287 16.93 20.58 8.74
N ILE A 288 15.90 20.86 7.95
CA ILE A 288 16.01 21.01 6.49
C ILE A 288 15.70 22.44 6.07
N GLY A 289 16.24 22.83 4.92
CA GLY A 289 16.01 24.15 4.34
C GLY A 289 16.37 25.25 5.34
N LYS A 290 15.42 26.14 5.59
CA LYS A 290 15.63 27.34 6.41
C LYS A 290 14.93 27.21 7.78
N GLY A 291 15.16 26.11 8.50
CA GLY A 291 14.69 25.97 9.87
C GLY A 291 13.40 25.16 10.04
N ILE A 292 13.07 24.29 9.09
CA ILE A 292 11.97 23.32 9.22
C ILE A 292 12.53 22.04 9.85
N ALA A 293 11.91 21.57 10.94
CA ALA A 293 12.23 20.28 11.50
C ALA A 293 11.49 19.17 10.70
N LEU A 294 12.25 18.27 10.11
CA LEU A 294 11.72 17.08 9.45
C LEU A 294 11.94 15.86 10.34
N VAL A 295 10.86 15.22 10.74
CA VAL A 295 10.84 14.05 11.58
C VAL A 295 10.49 12.83 10.71
N GLY A 296 11.28 11.77 10.78
CA GLY A 296 10.96 10.48 10.18
C GLY A 296 10.77 9.43 11.28
N ARG A 297 9.60 8.83 11.33
CA ARG A 297 9.34 7.67 12.19
C ARG A 297 9.68 6.39 11.47
N ASP A 298 10.21 5.42 12.22
CA ASP A 298 10.32 4.06 11.74
C ASP A 298 8.94 3.44 11.53
N ASP A 299 8.82 2.45 10.65
CA ASP A 299 7.55 1.81 10.39
C ASP A 299 7.05 1.00 11.60
N ARG A 300 5.74 0.80 11.67
CA ARG A 300 5.09 0.02 12.74
C ARG A 300 5.46 -1.46 12.73
N THR A 301 6.04 -1.96 11.64
CA THR A 301 6.60 -3.30 11.55
C THR A 301 7.71 -3.50 12.58
N ASN A 302 8.47 -2.44 12.89
CA ASN A 302 9.37 -2.41 14.04
C ASN A 302 8.58 -2.14 15.33
N THR A 303 8.34 -3.18 16.12
CA THR A 303 7.64 -3.07 17.41
C THR A 303 8.42 -2.30 18.48
N HIS A 304 9.71 -2.05 18.26
CA HIS A 304 10.61 -1.31 19.16
C HIS A 304 10.87 0.12 18.71
N ARG A 305 10.14 0.62 17.69
CA ARG A 305 10.29 2.01 17.23
C ARG A 305 10.05 3.01 18.37
N LYS A 306 10.78 4.12 18.35
CA LYS A 306 10.64 5.17 19.38
C LYS A 306 9.23 5.74 19.40
N THR A 307 8.84 6.22 20.57
CA THR A 307 7.63 7.04 20.66
C THR A 307 7.88 8.39 19.98
N LEU A 308 6.83 8.98 19.39
CA LEU A 308 6.96 10.30 18.79
C LEU A 308 7.43 11.35 19.82
N ASN A 309 6.98 11.22 21.06
CA ASN A 309 7.43 12.09 22.16
C ASN A 309 8.95 12.01 22.39
N ASP A 310 9.56 10.83 22.30
CA ASP A 310 11.00 10.70 22.51
C ASP A 310 11.81 11.28 21.36
N ILE A 311 11.28 11.21 20.14
CA ILE A 311 11.90 11.86 18.98
C ILE A 311 11.79 13.38 19.12
N MET A 312 10.63 13.90 19.50
CA MET A 312 10.40 15.34 19.62
C MET A 312 11.28 16.00 20.69
N LYS A 313 11.70 15.28 21.74
CA LYS A 313 12.65 15.78 22.74
C LYS A 313 14.04 16.10 22.17
N THR A 314 14.38 15.60 20.98
CA THR A 314 15.66 15.87 20.32
C THR A 314 15.65 17.13 19.46
N ILE A 315 14.50 17.81 19.38
CA ILE A 315 14.34 19.03 18.56
C ILE A 315 14.43 20.25 19.49
N ASP A 316 15.37 21.12 19.20
CA ASP A 316 15.52 22.37 19.94
C ASP A 316 14.51 23.43 19.47
N GLY A 317 13.95 24.14 20.42
CA GLY A 317 13.00 25.22 20.15
C GLY A 317 11.63 24.75 19.66
N THR A 318 10.96 25.60 18.88
CA THR A 318 9.60 25.32 18.34
C THR A 318 9.55 25.59 16.81
N PRO A 319 10.37 24.88 16.01
CA PRO A 319 10.36 25.06 14.56
C PRO A 319 9.04 24.60 13.95
N TYR A 320 8.78 25.00 12.69
CA TYR A 320 7.75 24.33 11.90
C TYR A 320 8.16 22.87 11.71
N THR A 321 7.27 21.94 12.03
CA THR A 321 7.62 20.51 12.08
C THR A 321 6.79 19.69 11.09
N ILE A 322 7.49 18.98 10.21
CA ILE A 322 6.91 18.00 9.29
C ILE A 322 7.21 16.61 9.81
N LEU A 323 6.21 15.74 9.86
CA LEU A 323 6.34 14.33 10.23
C LEU A 323 6.08 13.45 9.00
N LEU A 324 7.03 12.55 8.72
CA LEU A 324 6.84 11.40 7.84
C LEU A 324 6.58 10.17 8.72
N ASP A 325 5.37 9.63 8.66
CA ASP A 325 4.97 8.37 9.31
C ASP A 325 4.15 7.59 8.29
N HIS A 326 4.72 6.51 7.75
CA HIS A 326 4.16 5.82 6.58
C HIS A 326 2.72 5.39 6.78
N GLN A 327 2.42 4.71 7.89
CA GLN A 327 1.08 4.19 8.16
C GLN A 327 0.23 5.19 8.96
N PRO A 328 -0.94 5.66 8.45
CA PRO A 328 -1.75 6.72 9.08
C PRO A 328 -2.58 6.23 10.26
N TYR A 329 -1.92 5.60 11.23
CA TYR A 329 -2.54 5.20 12.50
C TYR A 329 -2.18 6.17 13.63
N HIS A 330 -3.07 6.29 14.60
CA HIS A 330 -2.83 7.10 15.81
C HIS A 330 -2.50 8.56 15.50
N LEU A 331 -3.29 9.20 14.65
CA LEU A 331 -3.10 10.60 14.24
C LEU A 331 -3.08 11.55 15.44
N GLU A 332 -3.77 11.17 16.53
CA GLU A 332 -3.75 11.92 17.79
C GLU A 332 -2.35 12.02 18.41
N ALA A 333 -1.40 11.18 18.02
CA ALA A 333 -0.03 11.27 18.54
C ALA A 333 0.71 12.50 17.99
N ALA A 334 0.53 12.81 16.71
CA ALA A 334 1.09 14.02 16.11
C ALA A 334 0.44 15.29 16.67
N GLU A 335 -0.88 15.29 16.85
CA GLU A 335 -1.61 16.39 17.47
C GLU A 335 -1.07 16.69 18.89
N ARG A 336 -0.90 15.64 19.73
CA ARG A 336 -0.36 15.79 21.09
C ARG A 336 1.07 16.33 21.15
N GLN A 337 1.86 16.08 20.09
CA GLN A 337 3.24 16.57 19.97
C GLN A 337 3.35 17.87 19.19
N HIS A 338 2.23 18.53 18.90
CA HIS A 338 2.17 19.82 18.20
C HIS A 338 2.92 19.82 16.86
N ILE A 339 2.87 18.70 16.14
CA ILE A 339 3.34 18.59 14.75
C ILE A 339 2.47 19.50 13.88
N ASP A 340 3.08 20.29 13.00
CA ASP A 340 2.35 21.20 12.13
C ASP A 340 1.75 20.47 10.94
N PHE A 341 2.53 19.53 10.33
CA PHE A 341 2.07 18.75 9.19
C PHE A 341 2.57 17.31 9.25
N GLN A 342 1.66 16.33 9.09
CA GLN A 342 2.03 14.91 8.90
C GLN A 342 1.67 14.45 7.49
N PHE A 343 2.62 13.78 6.84
CA PHE A 343 2.43 13.14 5.55
C PHE A 343 2.58 11.62 5.69
N SER A 344 1.61 10.88 5.16
CA SER A 344 1.52 9.41 5.23
C SER A 344 1.13 8.81 3.89
N GLY A 345 1.33 7.51 3.72
CA GLY A 345 0.93 6.71 2.57
C GLY A 345 0.16 5.46 2.97
N HIS A 346 0.65 4.29 2.53
CA HIS A 346 0.24 2.93 2.93
C HIS A 346 -1.11 2.45 2.40
N THR A 347 -2.15 3.26 2.46
CA THR A 347 -3.52 2.83 2.16
C THR A 347 -3.82 2.68 0.68
N HIS A 348 -3.02 3.35 -0.18
CA HIS A 348 -3.27 3.47 -1.62
C HIS A 348 -4.70 3.98 -1.97
N ASN A 349 -5.47 4.51 -0.99
CA ASN A 349 -6.90 4.72 -1.11
C ASN A 349 -7.62 3.45 -1.61
N GLY A 350 -7.19 2.26 -1.14
CA GLY A 350 -7.70 0.96 -1.55
C GLY A 350 -7.39 0.53 -2.99
N GLN A 351 -6.64 1.33 -3.75
CA GLN A 351 -6.16 1.08 -5.11
C GLN A 351 -7.27 0.95 -6.16
N VAL A 352 -8.30 0.12 -5.93
CA VAL A 352 -9.45 -0.07 -6.83
C VAL A 352 -10.77 -0.05 -6.05
N TRP A 353 -11.84 0.48 -6.67
CA TRP A 353 -13.18 0.37 -6.12
C TRP A 353 -13.65 -1.11 -6.13
N PRO A 354 -14.33 -1.64 -5.10
CA PRO A 354 -14.83 -0.95 -3.90
C PRO A 354 -13.88 -1.04 -2.69
N ILE A 355 -12.63 -1.49 -2.85
CA ILE A 355 -11.68 -1.67 -1.73
C ILE A 355 -11.45 -0.35 -0.99
N ASN A 356 -11.49 0.78 -1.69
CA ASN A 356 -11.39 2.11 -1.08
C ASN A 356 -12.50 2.40 -0.04
N TRP A 357 -13.66 1.76 -0.12
CA TRP A 357 -14.68 1.88 0.92
C TRP A 357 -14.30 1.13 2.18
N ILE A 358 -13.66 -0.04 2.03
CA ILE A 358 -13.16 -0.83 3.17
C ILE A 358 -12.07 -0.03 3.89
N GLU A 359 -11.11 0.53 3.15
CA GLU A 359 -10.04 1.36 3.72
C GLU A 359 -10.58 2.54 4.55
N ARG A 360 -11.63 3.22 4.08
CA ARG A 360 -12.29 4.31 4.81
C ARG A 360 -12.95 3.89 6.12
N THR A 361 -13.22 2.60 6.32
CA THR A 361 -13.75 2.09 7.58
C THR A 361 -12.65 1.64 8.55
N LEU A 362 -11.46 1.34 8.03
CA LEU A 362 -10.33 0.85 8.82
C LEU A 362 -9.46 1.98 9.39
N TYR A 363 -9.39 3.11 8.69
CA TYR A 363 -8.55 4.25 9.05
C TYR A 363 -9.39 5.46 9.42
N GLU A 364 -8.95 6.23 10.41
CA GLU A 364 -9.55 7.53 10.71
C GLU A 364 -9.52 8.45 9.48
N LYS A 365 -8.41 8.40 8.76
CA LYS A 365 -8.25 9.04 7.46
C LYS A 365 -7.51 8.09 6.52
N ALA A 366 -8.20 7.59 5.51
CA ALA A 366 -7.61 6.69 4.52
C ALA A 366 -6.99 7.42 3.33
N TYR A 367 -7.44 8.65 3.00
CA TYR A 367 -6.95 9.39 1.84
C TYR A 367 -7.26 10.88 1.93
N GLY A 368 -6.32 11.71 1.46
CA GLY A 368 -6.47 13.14 1.31
C GLY A 368 -6.24 13.94 2.58
N ALA A 369 -6.59 15.22 2.55
CA ALA A 369 -6.36 16.16 3.65
C ALA A 369 -7.25 15.87 4.86
N HIS A 370 -6.69 16.11 6.05
CA HIS A 370 -7.37 16.02 7.33
C HIS A 370 -6.77 17.04 8.31
N THR A 371 -7.52 17.40 9.34
CA THR A 371 -7.04 18.32 10.39
C THR A 371 -7.53 17.86 11.75
N ARG A 372 -6.63 17.83 12.73
CA ARG A 372 -6.93 17.60 14.15
C ARG A 372 -6.27 18.71 14.96
N GLY A 373 -7.08 19.48 15.71
CA GLY A 373 -6.57 20.65 16.41
C GLY A 373 -5.84 21.62 15.46
N LYS A 374 -4.53 21.80 15.69
CA LYS A 374 -3.66 22.64 14.86
C LYS A 374 -2.78 21.84 13.89
N THR A 375 -2.86 20.51 13.92
CA THR A 375 -2.07 19.64 13.08
C THR A 375 -2.82 19.34 11.76
N HIS A 376 -2.16 19.59 10.64
CA HIS A 376 -2.63 19.22 9.32
C HIS A 376 -2.07 17.86 8.93
N TYR A 377 -2.84 17.09 8.17
CA TYR A 377 -2.47 15.76 7.70
C TYR A 377 -2.78 15.63 6.23
N TYR A 378 -1.98 14.84 5.56
CA TYR A 378 -2.31 14.35 4.23
C TYR A 378 -1.93 12.87 4.11
N VAL A 379 -2.89 12.04 3.74
CA VAL A 379 -2.66 10.63 3.44
C VAL A 379 -2.69 10.47 1.92
N SER A 380 -1.54 10.14 1.34
CA SER A 380 -1.38 9.97 -0.10
C SER A 380 -1.88 8.61 -0.56
N SER A 381 -2.37 8.57 -1.80
CA SER A 381 -2.69 7.31 -2.49
C SER A 381 -1.47 6.68 -3.17
N GLY A 382 -0.29 7.33 -3.10
CA GLY A 382 0.95 6.85 -3.67
C GLY A 382 1.19 7.24 -5.13
N ILE A 383 2.45 7.48 -5.48
CA ILE A 383 2.87 7.69 -6.87
C ILE A 383 2.95 6.37 -7.63
N GLY A 384 3.38 5.31 -6.95
CA GLY A 384 3.38 3.94 -7.41
C GLY A 384 2.14 3.18 -6.97
N ILE A 385 2.30 1.86 -6.93
CA ILE A 385 1.24 0.92 -6.57
C ILE A 385 1.88 -0.45 -6.32
N TRP A 386 1.34 -1.25 -5.45
CA TRP A 386 1.74 -2.65 -5.32
C TRP A 386 0.82 -3.57 -6.14
N GLY A 387 1.31 -4.73 -6.55
CA GLY A 387 0.48 -5.72 -7.25
C GLY A 387 0.13 -5.32 -8.68
N GLY A 388 -1.13 -5.42 -9.08
CA GLY A 388 -1.57 -5.12 -10.43
C GLY A 388 -1.66 -3.62 -10.71
N LYS A 389 -1.15 -3.18 -11.87
CA LYS A 389 -1.08 -1.76 -12.26
C LYS A 389 -2.43 -1.18 -12.68
N PHE A 390 -3.39 -1.11 -11.74
CA PHE A 390 -4.72 -0.58 -12.02
C PHE A 390 -5.15 0.45 -10.97
N ARG A 391 -5.67 1.58 -11.46
CA ARG A 391 -6.38 2.58 -10.66
C ARG A 391 -7.81 2.70 -11.17
N ILE A 392 -8.77 2.19 -10.39
CA ILE A 392 -10.20 2.21 -10.73
C ILE A 392 -10.95 2.88 -9.57
N GLY A 393 -11.46 4.10 -9.82
CA GLY A 393 -12.10 4.92 -8.77
C GLY A 393 -11.13 5.49 -7.74
N THR A 394 -9.83 5.40 -7.99
CA THR A 394 -8.73 5.99 -7.21
C THR A 394 -7.66 6.52 -8.16
N GLN A 395 -6.65 7.21 -7.67
CA GLN A 395 -5.61 7.82 -8.52
C GLN A 395 -4.20 7.54 -8.01
N SER A 396 -3.20 7.67 -8.87
CA SER A 396 -1.79 7.81 -8.48
C SER A 396 -1.43 9.28 -8.45
N GLU A 397 -0.67 9.70 -7.44
CA GLU A 397 -0.41 11.14 -7.24
C GLU A 397 0.98 11.44 -6.69
N TYR A 398 1.39 12.69 -6.85
CA TYR A 398 2.47 13.31 -6.11
C TYR A 398 2.01 14.67 -5.58
N CYS A 399 2.43 15.00 -4.38
CA CYS A 399 1.99 16.21 -3.69
C CYS A 399 3.06 17.30 -3.80
N VAL A 400 2.64 18.51 -4.20
CA VAL A 400 3.50 19.71 -4.20
C VAL A 400 3.07 20.58 -3.05
N VAL A 401 3.85 20.54 -1.98
CA VAL A 401 3.55 21.20 -0.71
C VAL A 401 4.32 22.51 -0.63
N THR A 402 3.59 23.60 -0.45
CA THR A 402 4.17 24.92 -0.22
C THR A 402 3.85 25.37 1.20
N ILE A 403 4.86 25.79 1.96
CA ILE A 403 4.73 26.30 3.32
C ILE A 403 5.15 27.78 3.32
N GLN A 404 4.29 28.66 3.81
CA GLN A 404 4.50 30.12 3.84
C GLN A 404 3.94 30.75 5.10
#